data_5c5c77cd9d537271fda804fb976aa8c9
#
_entry.id   5c5c77cd9d537271fda804fb976aa8c9
#
_cell.length_a   1.000
_cell.length_b   1.000
_cell.length_c   1.000
_cell.angle_alpha   90.00
_cell.angle_beta   90.00
_cell.angle_gamma   90.00
#
_symmetry.space_group_name_H-M   'P 1'
#
loop_
_entity.id
_entity.type
_entity.pdbx_description
1 polymer ?
#
loop_
_entity_poly.entity_id
_entity_poly.type
_entity_poly.pdbx_seq_one_letter_code
_entity_poly.pdbx_strand_id
1 'polypeptide(L)'
;LAGCGGTDAGSSVEPASVGSVESGSISSDSAVLDQKSAEQYLTRNSSISLQGSDVGEMTNSVILITEEFSGVVSQQDMSNESERRYSTITVRVPDAELETYLDRLATLGEVIFLSTSTLDVTTTVIDLDARIETLNTSIITLTKLQSEAASIANLVAVESELAARTAERDSLVAQRLFLQDQVDMSTVYVSIAADPAATIDPPNFLQGIQDGWNALINTFAGAITFAGFLVPFFVALIVIVIVIAVIRAGVRRVRQRN
;
A
#
# COMPACT_ATOMS: atom_id res chain seq x y z
N LEU A 1 -2.63 -8.77 -59.79
CA LEU A 1 -3.12 -8.26 -61.06
C LEU A 1 -3.47 -6.79 -60.89
N ALA A 2 -2.57 -5.92 -61.37
CA ALA A 2 -2.75 -4.96 -62.45
C ALA A 2 -3.71 -3.81 -62.06
N GLY A 3 -3.38 -2.59 -62.17
CA GLY A 3 -2.40 -1.82 -62.85
C GLY A 3 -2.79 -0.36 -62.90
N CYS A 4 -1.79 0.50 -63.01
CA CYS A 4 -1.67 1.70 -63.84
C CYS A 4 -2.81 2.74 -63.84
N GLY A 5 -2.55 3.97 -63.75
CA GLY A 5 -1.75 4.98 -64.36
C GLY A 5 -2.28 6.32 -63.95
N GLY A 6 -1.51 7.32 -63.63
CA GLY A 6 -0.88 8.20 -64.59
C GLY A 6 -1.70 9.42 -64.90
N THR A 7 -1.24 10.59 -64.56
CA THR A 7 -0.87 11.75 -65.41
C THR A 7 -0.92 13.03 -64.57
N ASP A 8 0.22 13.62 -64.23
CA ASP A 8 0.77 14.82 -64.85
C ASP A 8 -0.21 15.97 -65.15
N ALA A 9 -0.05 17.06 -64.43
CA ALA A 9 -0.21 18.42 -64.93
C ALA A 9 0.50 19.38 -64.01
N GLY A 10 1.69 19.79 -64.41
CA GLY A 10 2.45 20.90 -63.83
C GLY A 10 1.71 22.23 -64.04
N SER A 11 1.76 23.06 -63.02
CA SER A 11 1.51 24.50 -63.15
C SER A 11 2.55 25.22 -62.33
N SER A 12 3.53 25.70 -63.06
CA SER A 12 4.57 26.64 -62.61
C SER A 12 3.91 27.95 -62.26
N VAL A 13 3.97 28.40 -61.04
CA VAL A 13 3.62 29.78 -60.65
C VAL A 13 4.92 30.44 -60.21
N GLU A 14 5.27 31.50 -60.91
CA GLU A 14 6.38 32.44 -60.77
C GLU A 14 6.38 33.12 -59.40
N PRO A 15 7.52 33.32 -58.71
CA PRO A 15 7.53 34.02 -57.43
C PRO A 15 7.52 35.55 -57.69
N ALA A 16 6.43 36.18 -57.23
CA ALA A 16 6.35 37.65 -57.13
C ALA A 16 7.27 38.14 -56.00
N SER A 17 8.16 39.06 -56.34
CA SER A 17 9.02 39.81 -55.41
C SER A 17 8.20 40.62 -54.43
N VAL A 18 8.29 40.30 -53.16
CA VAL A 18 7.70 41.10 -52.06
C VAL A 18 8.79 41.97 -51.45
N GLY A 19 8.49 43.29 -51.45
CA GLY A 19 9.38 44.34 -50.99
C GLY A 19 9.77 44.20 -49.50
N SER A 20 10.97 44.71 -49.26
CA SER A 20 11.57 44.91 -47.95
C SER A 20 10.63 45.68 -47.02
N VAL A 21 10.15 45.03 -45.93
CA VAL A 21 9.48 45.70 -44.84
C VAL A 21 10.53 46.03 -43.79
N GLU A 22 10.61 47.30 -43.56
CA GLU A 22 11.42 48.00 -42.56
C GLU A 22 11.29 47.39 -41.17
N SER A 23 12.43 47.06 -40.54
CA SER A 23 12.54 46.58 -39.16
C SER A 23 12.06 47.67 -38.19
N GLY A 24 10.78 47.68 -37.88
CA GLY A 24 10.29 48.35 -36.70
C GLY A 24 10.71 47.57 -35.45
N SER A 25 11.60 48.19 -34.66
CA SER A 25 11.94 47.70 -33.32
C SER A 25 10.70 47.70 -32.43
N ILE A 26 10.06 46.55 -32.29
CA ILE A 26 9.07 46.35 -31.26
C ILE A 26 9.85 46.22 -29.95
N SER A 27 9.84 47.31 -29.17
CA SER A 27 10.21 47.26 -27.77
C SER A 27 9.36 46.19 -27.08
N SER A 28 9.97 45.06 -26.77
CA SER A 28 9.39 44.05 -25.92
C SER A 28 9.25 44.66 -24.53
N ASP A 29 8.17 45.38 -24.32
CA ASP A 29 7.64 45.63 -23.00
C ASP A 29 7.17 44.27 -22.52
N SER A 30 8.10 43.54 -21.90
CA SER A 30 7.80 42.32 -21.13
C SER A 30 6.97 42.77 -19.94
N ALA A 31 5.68 42.97 -20.16
CA ALA A 31 4.73 42.82 -19.08
C ALA A 31 4.94 41.42 -18.50
N VAL A 32 5.80 41.33 -17.51
CA VAL A 32 5.81 40.26 -16.56
C VAL A 32 4.38 40.28 -15.98
N LEU A 33 3.52 39.48 -16.60
CA LEU A 33 2.27 39.10 -15.98
C LEU A 33 2.73 38.45 -14.70
N ASP A 34 2.62 39.19 -13.62
CA ASP A 34 2.66 38.67 -12.25
C ASP A 34 1.58 37.56 -12.21
N GLN A 35 1.96 36.36 -12.63
CA GLN A 35 1.16 35.17 -12.41
C GLN A 35 1.18 35.01 -10.89
N LYS A 36 0.30 35.74 -10.23
CA LYS A 36 -0.16 35.42 -8.89
C LYS A 36 -0.41 33.91 -8.95
N SER A 37 0.51 33.14 -8.35
CA SER A 37 0.45 31.71 -8.32
C SER A 37 -0.95 31.33 -7.91
N ALA A 38 -1.76 30.88 -8.86
CA ALA A 38 -3.09 30.38 -8.54
C ALA A 38 -2.86 29.29 -7.49
N GLU A 39 -3.52 29.44 -6.35
CA GLU A 39 -3.47 28.49 -5.26
C GLU A 39 -3.77 27.12 -5.86
N GLN A 40 -2.75 26.26 -5.88
CA GLN A 40 -2.87 24.90 -6.44
C GLN A 40 -3.17 23.95 -5.30
N TYR A 41 -4.19 23.14 -5.49
CA TYR A 41 -4.54 22.07 -4.57
C TYR A 41 -3.88 20.77 -5.07
N LEU A 42 -2.75 20.42 -4.47
CA LEU A 42 -1.97 19.24 -4.84
C LEU A 42 -2.11 18.18 -3.75
N THR A 43 -2.48 16.97 -4.11
CA THR A 43 -2.43 15.83 -3.20
C THR A 43 -1.18 15.03 -3.51
N ARG A 44 -0.42 14.64 -2.47
CA ARG A 44 0.81 13.84 -2.62
C ARG A 44 0.71 12.52 -1.86
N ASN A 45 1.11 11.46 -2.56
CA ASN A 45 1.26 10.14 -1.96
C ASN A 45 2.67 9.64 -2.24
N SER A 46 3.36 9.19 -1.21
CA SER A 46 4.72 8.66 -1.33
C SER A 46 4.77 7.22 -0.86
N SER A 47 5.64 6.44 -1.49
CA SER A 47 5.96 5.07 -1.08
C SER A 47 7.45 4.94 -0.93
N ILE A 48 7.91 4.52 0.24
CA ILE A 48 9.31 4.27 0.52
C ILE A 48 9.49 2.84 1.02
N SER A 49 10.46 2.13 0.46
CA SER A 49 10.86 0.80 0.91
C SER A 49 12.27 0.86 1.46
N LEU A 50 12.42 0.50 2.72
CA LEU A 50 13.67 0.50 3.46
C LEU A 50 14.09 -0.93 3.77
N GLN A 51 15.39 -1.16 3.78
CA GLN A 51 15.99 -2.42 4.15
C GLN A 51 17.01 -2.20 5.26
N GLY A 52 17.02 -3.10 6.26
CA GLY A 52 17.96 -3.01 7.38
C GLY A 52 17.95 -4.24 8.25
N SER A 53 18.87 -4.28 9.20
CA SER A 53 19.14 -5.46 10.05
C SER A 53 18.04 -5.70 11.10
N ASP A 54 17.46 -4.64 11.67
CA ASP A 54 16.42 -4.72 12.71
C ASP A 54 15.15 -3.98 12.31
N VAL A 55 14.17 -4.76 11.84
CA VAL A 55 12.86 -4.22 11.43
C VAL A 55 12.12 -3.58 12.60
N GLY A 56 12.27 -4.12 13.83
CA GLY A 56 11.57 -3.62 15.00
C GLY A 56 12.10 -2.25 15.44
N GLU A 57 13.43 -2.09 15.50
CA GLU A 57 14.08 -0.83 15.85
C GLU A 57 13.78 0.25 14.78
N MET A 58 13.86 -0.12 13.50
CA MET A 58 13.52 0.79 12.41
C MET A 58 12.05 1.22 12.46
N THR A 59 11.13 0.28 12.74
CA THR A 59 9.71 0.58 12.90
C THR A 59 9.47 1.61 14.00
N ASN A 60 10.09 1.42 15.16
CA ASN A 60 9.98 2.37 16.27
C ASN A 60 10.57 3.74 15.90
N SER A 61 11.70 3.74 15.19
CA SER A 61 12.32 4.98 14.72
C SER A 61 11.43 5.75 13.74
N VAL A 62 10.76 5.06 12.81
CA VAL A 62 9.78 5.67 11.90
C VAL A 62 8.64 6.34 12.68
N ILE A 63 8.12 5.68 13.72
CA ILE A 63 7.05 6.24 14.56
C ILE A 63 7.51 7.51 15.25
N LEU A 64 8.71 7.48 15.88
CA LEU A 64 9.26 8.65 16.57
C LEU A 64 9.51 9.82 15.62
N ILE A 65 10.05 9.56 14.44
CA ILE A 65 10.25 10.59 13.41
C ILE A 65 8.88 11.13 12.96
N THR A 66 7.86 10.28 12.79
CA THR A 66 6.52 10.72 12.41
C THR A 66 5.94 11.69 13.45
N GLU A 67 6.13 11.42 14.74
CA GLU A 67 5.69 12.31 15.82
C GLU A 67 6.49 13.63 15.82
N GLU A 68 7.79 13.60 15.54
CA GLU A 68 8.65 14.79 15.43
C GLU A 68 8.14 15.76 14.36
N PHE A 69 7.65 15.20 13.23
CA PHE A 69 7.08 15.97 12.11
C PHE A 69 5.59 16.25 12.25
N SER A 70 5.02 16.15 13.44
CA SER A 70 3.58 16.35 13.68
C SER A 70 2.68 15.44 12.82
N GLY A 71 3.21 14.32 12.39
CA GLY A 71 2.50 13.32 11.61
C GLY A 71 1.68 12.38 12.49
N VAL A 72 0.85 11.58 11.85
CA VAL A 72 -0.02 10.59 12.49
C VAL A 72 0.18 9.25 11.83
N VAL A 73 0.39 8.19 12.64
CA VAL A 73 0.37 6.82 12.17
C VAL A 73 -1.08 6.37 12.00
N SER A 74 -1.47 6.08 10.76
CA SER A 74 -2.83 5.64 10.42
C SER A 74 -2.99 4.13 10.51
N GLN A 75 -1.96 3.37 10.15
CA GLN A 75 -1.96 1.92 10.18
C GLN A 75 -0.52 1.41 10.38
N GLN A 76 -0.39 0.32 11.12
CA GLN A 76 0.86 -0.40 11.30
C GLN A 76 0.59 -1.90 11.29
N ASP A 77 1.30 -2.61 10.43
CA ASP A 77 1.29 -4.06 10.36
C ASP A 77 2.74 -4.56 10.47
N MET A 78 2.97 -5.54 11.33
CA MET A 78 4.28 -6.16 11.51
C MET A 78 4.15 -7.67 11.47
N SER A 79 4.98 -8.32 10.67
CA SER A 79 5.16 -9.77 10.68
C SER A 79 6.57 -10.12 11.16
N ASN A 80 6.63 -11.05 12.11
CA ASN A 80 7.88 -11.53 12.70
C ASN A 80 8.08 -13.03 12.45
N GLU A 81 7.66 -13.51 11.28
CA GLU A 81 7.92 -14.90 10.90
C GLU A 81 9.42 -15.11 10.66
N SER A 82 9.92 -16.28 11.08
CA SER A 82 11.37 -16.58 11.13
C SER A 82 12.09 -16.42 9.78
N GLU A 83 11.37 -16.53 8.66
CA GLU A 83 11.94 -16.43 7.32
C GLU A 83 11.73 -15.06 6.65
N ARG A 84 10.74 -14.28 7.11
CA ARG A 84 10.40 -12.97 6.53
C ARG A 84 9.93 -12.00 7.62
N ARG A 85 10.86 -11.22 8.13
CA ARG A 85 10.50 -10.11 9.00
C ARG A 85 10.26 -8.87 8.16
N TYR A 86 9.07 -8.30 8.25
CA TYR A 86 8.73 -7.05 7.59
C TYR A 86 7.75 -6.24 8.43
N SER A 87 7.76 -4.93 8.21
CA SER A 87 6.78 -4.01 8.76
C SER A 87 6.27 -3.08 7.67
N THR A 88 4.98 -2.82 7.67
CA THR A 88 4.35 -1.82 6.80
C THR A 88 3.65 -0.80 7.68
N ILE A 89 3.94 0.47 7.45
CA ILE A 89 3.40 1.58 8.22
C ILE A 89 2.81 2.58 7.23
N THR A 90 1.56 2.97 7.46
CA THR A 90 0.95 4.08 6.73
C THR A 90 0.92 5.28 7.65
N VAL A 91 1.58 6.35 7.25
CA VAL A 91 1.66 7.59 8.02
C VAL A 91 1.10 8.75 7.20
N ARG A 92 0.59 9.75 7.90
CA ARG A 92 0.17 11.02 7.33
C ARG A 92 1.02 12.13 7.94
N VAL A 93 1.63 12.95 7.09
CA VAL A 93 2.49 14.05 7.50
C VAL A 93 2.04 15.34 6.80
N PRO A 94 2.25 16.53 7.41
CA PRO A 94 1.97 17.79 6.75
C PRO A 94 2.68 17.87 5.40
N ASP A 95 1.96 18.29 4.35
CA ASP A 95 2.49 18.31 2.98
C ASP A 95 3.76 19.17 2.86
N ALA A 96 3.82 20.28 3.61
CA ALA A 96 4.99 21.16 3.62
C ALA A 96 6.28 20.51 4.12
N GLU A 97 6.17 19.45 4.92
CA GLU A 97 7.32 18.77 5.55
C GLU A 97 7.64 17.40 4.90
N LEU A 98 6.86 16.99 3.89
CA LEU A 98 6.98 15.69 3.23
C LEU A 98 8.41 15.38 2.77
N GLU A 99 9.05 16.29 2.07
CA GLU A 99 10.40 16.11 1.51
C GLU A 99 11.42 15.87 2.63
N THR A 100 11.41 16.73 3.66
CA THR A 100 12.32 16.62 4.81
C THR A 100 12.08 15.33 5.60
N TYR A 101 10.81 14.93 5.71
CA TYR A 101 10.41 13.68 6.34
C TYR A 101 10.96 12.46 5.58
N LEU A 102 10.83 12.43 4.24
CA LEU A 102 11.36 11.36 3.40
C LEU A 102 12.89 11.28 3.47
N ASP A 103 13.58 12.43 3.47
CA ASP A 103 15.03 12.49 3.65
C ASP A 103 15.45 11.93 5.02
N ARG A 104 14.67 12.24 6.07
CA ARG A 104 14.92 11.73 7.41
C ARG A 104 14.71 10.21 7.49
N LEU A 105 13.67 9.68 6.86
CA LEU A 105 13.44 8.23 6.76
C LEU A 105 14.59 7.52 6.02
N ALA A 106 15.11 8.13 4.96
CA ALA A 106 16.21 7.57 4.18
C ALA A 106 17.51 7.39 5.00
N THR A 107 17.64 8.04 6.14
CA THR A 107 18.79 7.84 7.05
C THR A 107 18.69 6.60 7.93
N LEU A 108 17.52 5.94 8.01
CA LEU A 108 17.29 4.78 8.86
C LEU A 108 17.82 3.47 8.30
N GLY A 109 17.98 3.38 6.98
CA GLY A 109 18.42 2.15 6.32
C GLY A 109 18.69 2.34 4.84
N GLU A 110 18.93 1.25 4.12
CA GLU A 110 19.09 1.30 2.68
C GLU A 110 17.73 1.52 2.00
N VAL A 111 17.64 2.57 1.16
CA VAL A 111 16.44 2.86 0.38
C VAL A 111 16.43 1.99 -0.88
N ILE A 112 15.55 1.01 -0.92
CA ILE A 112 15.39 0.13 -2.09
C ILE A 112 14.49 0.77 -3.14
N PHE A 113 13.47 1.51 -2.68
CA PHE A 113 12.50 2.15 -3.57
C PHE A 113 11.95 3.41 -2.92
N LEU A 114 11.85 4.48 -3.70
CA LEU A 114 11.17 5.71 -3.33
C LEU A 114 10.39 6.22 -4.53
N SER A 115 9.12 6.47 -4.34
CA SER A 115 8.24 7.04 -5.38
C SER A 115 7.30 8.04 -4.74
N THR A 116 7.14 9.20 -5.37
CA THR A 116 6.17 10.21 -4.99
C THR A 116 5.25 10.48 -6.18
N SER A 117 3.95 10.40 -5.96
CA SER A 117 2.91 10.72 -6.94
C SER A 117 2.21 11.99 -6.49
N THR A 118 2.09 12.96 -7.39
CA THR A 118 1.37 14.23 -7.16
C THR A 118 0.19 14.29 -8.10
N LEU A 119 -0.98 14.61 -7.55
CA LEU A 119 -2.22 14.81 -8.31
C LEU A 119 -2.74 16.24 -8.07
N ASP A 120 -2.95 16.98 -9.13
CA ASP A 120 -3.57 18.29 -9.09
C ASP A 120 -5.10 18.14 -9.05
N VAL A 121 -5.70 18.57 -7.95
CA VAL A 121 -7.15 18.52 -7.70
C VAL A 121 -7.80 19.91 -7.74
N THR A 122 -7.06 20.93 -8.17
CA THR A 122 -7.50 22.35 -8.19
C THR A 122 -8.83 22.52 -8.91
N THR A 123 -8.98 21.95 -10.09
CA THR A 123 -10.24 22.04 -10.87
C THR A 123 -11.40 21.36 -10.16
N THR A 124 -11.15 20.26 -9.47
CA THR A 124 -12.16 19.51 -8.71
C THR A 124 -12.63 20.33 -7.50
N VAL A 125 -11.70 20.94 -6.77
CA VAL A 125 -12.04 21.80 -5.62
C VAL A 125 -12.86 23.00 -6.06
N ILE A 126 -12.46 23.68 -7.14
CA ILE A 126 -13.19 24.85 -7.69
C ILE A 126 -14.61 24.44 -8.14
N ASP A 127 -14.79 23.30 -8.79
CA ASP A 127 -16.11 22.79 -9.19
C ASP A 127 -17.00 22.50 -7.97
N LEU A 128 -16.45 21.87 -6.95
CA LEU A 128 -17.17 21.59 -5.70
C LEU A 128 -17.59 22.90 -5.01
N ASP A 129 -16.70 23.87 -4.90
CA ASP A 129 -16.99 25.16 -4.27
C ASP A 129 -18.10 25.91 -5.04
N ALA A 130 -18.08 25.93 -6.39
CA ALA A 130 -19.12 26.51 -7.21
C ALA A 130 -20.49 25.86 -7.04
N ARG A 131 -20.51 24.50 -6.96
CA ARG A 131 -21.76 23.75 -6.72
C ARG A 131 -22.31 23.99 -5.33
N ILE A 132 -21.46 24.00 -4.31
CA ILE A 132 -21.83 24.30 -2.92
C ILE A 132 -22.45 25.69 -2.83
N GLU A 133 -21.89 26.70 -3.48
CA GLU A 133 -22.43 28.07 -3.51
C GLU A 133 -23.79 28.13 -4.21
N THR A 134 -23.95 27.42 -5.34
CA THR A 134 -25.22 27.32 -6.05
C THR A 134 -26.31 26.71 -5.18
N LEU A 135 -25.99 25.63 -4.47
CA LEU A 135 -26.91 24.98 -3.54
C LEU A 135 -27.25 25.86 -2.35
N ASN A 136 -26.27 26.59 -1.79
CA ASN A 136 -26.50 27.53 -0.71
C ASN A 136 -27.51 28.62 -1.15
N THR A 137 -27.33 29.16 -2.35
CA THR A 137 -28.26 30.16 -2.92
C THR A 137 -29.68 29.60 -3.10
N SER A 138 -29.78 28.33 -3.57
CA SER A 138 -31.05 27.62 -3.70
C SER A 138 -31.72 27.39 -2.34
N ILE A 139 -30.96 26.97 -1.33
CA ILE A 139 -31.45 26.76 0.05
C ILE A 139 -31.98 28.06 0.63
N ILE A 140 -31.25 29.17 0.46
CA ILE A 140 -31.72 30.50 0.93
C ILE A 140 -33.06 30.88 0.26
N THR A 141 -33.18 30.65 -1.06
CA THR A 141 -34.39 30.92 -1.81
C THR A 141 -35.57 30.06 -1.33
N LEU A 142 -35.33 28.74 -1.15
CA LEU A 142 -36.35 27.82 -0.64
C LEU A 142 -36.79 28.17 0.80
N THR A 143 -35.86 28.55 1.66
CA THR A 143 -36.14 29.00 3.03
C THR A 143 -37.05 30.25 3.01
N LYS A 144 -36.80 31.18 2.07
CA LYS A 144 -37.66 32.33 1.90
C LYS A 144 -39.06 31.90 1.43
N LEU A 145 -39.17 31.06 0.43
CA LEU A 145 -40.45 30.54 -0.07
C LEU A 145 -41.20 29.73 1.02
N GLN A 146 -40.51 29.04 1.88
CA GLN A 146 -41.09 28.36 3.04
C GLN A 146 -41.80 29.33 3.97
N SER A 147 -41.18 30.51 4.23
CA SER A 147 -41.78 31.54 5.09
C SER A 147 -42.99 32.26 4.44
N GLU A 148 -43.10 32.23 3.11
CA GLU A 148 -44.17 32.84 2.32
C GLU A 148 -45.26 31.83 1.92
N ALA A 149 -45.14 30.54 2.27
CA ALA A 149 -46.07 29.49 1.88
C ALA A 149 -47.48 29.71 2.43
N ALA A 150 -48.46 29.84 1.56
CA ALA A 150 -49.86 30.12 1.92
C ALA A 150 -50.70 28.88 2.19
N SER A 151 -50.20 27.66 1.90
CA SER A 151 -50.91 26.40 2.10
C SER A 151 -50.00 25.32 2.66
N ILE A 152 -50.57 24.34 3.40
CA ILE A 152 -49.84 23.22 3.97
C ILE A 152 -49.22 22.36 2.88
N ALA A 153 -49.92 22.17 1.75
CA ALA A 153 -49.40 21.39 0.62
C ALA A 153 -48.13 22.00 0.02
N ASN A 154 -48.12 23.34 -0.17
CA ASN A 154 -46.95 24.07 -0.66
C ASN A 154 -45.79 24.01 0.37
N LEU A 155 -46.10 24.12 1.65
CA LEU A 155 -45.11 24.04 2.73
C LEU A 155 -44.40 22.69 2.73
N VAL A 156 -45.16 21.57 2.64
CA VAL A 156 -44.58 20.21 2.60
C VAL A 156 -43.73 20.01 1.35
N ALA A 157 -44.14 20.54 0.18
CA ALA A 157 -43.38 20.44 -1.05
C ALA A 157 -42.03 21.21 -0.95
N VAL A 158 -42.06 22.44 -0.41
CA VAL A 158 -40.85 23.24 -0.22
C VAL A 158 -39.92 22.61 0.83
N GLU A 159 -40.47 22.07 1.90
CA GLU A 159 -39.70 21.39 2.94
C GLU A 159 -38.99 20.16 2.41
N SER A 160 -39.67 19.35 1.57
CA SER A 160 -39.07 18.19 0.91
C SER A 160 -37.90 18.60 -0.01
N GLU A 161 -38.06 19.65 -0.79
CA GLU A 161 -36.99 20.14 -1.69
C GLU A 161 -35.85 20.78 -0.89
N LEU A 162 -36.15 21.50 0.18
CA LEU A 162 -35.15 22.06 1.08
C LEU A 162 -34.29 20.97 1.72
N ALA A 163 -34.93 19.90 2.19
CA ALA A 163 -34.21 18.75 2.77
C ALA A 163 -33.31 18.07 1.72
N ALA A 164 -33.79 17.90 0.46
CA ALA A 164 -33.01 17.33 -0.62
C ALA A 164 -31.78 18.18 -0.96
N ARG A 165 -31.95 19.52 -1.11
CA ARG A 165 -30.85 20.44 -1.43
C ARG A 165 -29.84 20.51 -0.27
N THR A 166 -30.30 20.47 0.96
CA THR A 166 -29.42 20.48 2.15
C THR A 166 -28.58 19.21 2.19
N ALA A 167 -29.18 18.04 1.97
CA ALA A 167 -28.45 16.77 1.95
C ALA A 167 -27.41 16.73 0.80
N GLU A 168 -27.77 17.24 -0.38
CA GLU A 168 -26.85 17.33 -1.52
C GLU A 168 -25.65 18.26 -1.19
N ARG A 169 -25.92 19.47 -0.65
CA ARG A 169 -24.89 20.42 -0.23
C ARG A 169 -23.96 19.78 0.81
N ASP A 170 -24.50 19.13 1.83
CA ASP A 170 -23.72 18.52 2.91
C ASP A 170 -22.81 17.39 2.39
N SER A 171 -23.27 16.63 1.40
CA SER A 171 -22.46 15.63 0.71
C SER A 171 -21.27 16.26 -0.05
N LEU A 172 -21.49 17.38 -0.77
CA LEU A 172 -20.42 18.08 -1.49
C LEU A 172 -19.44 18.74 -0.52
N VAL A 173 -19.92 19.30 0.59
CA VAL A 173 -19.07 19.85 1.66
C VAL A 173 -18.17 18.78 2.25
N ALA A 174 -18.70 17.58 2.52
CA ALA A 174 -17.90 16.47 3.01
C ALA A 174 -16.80 16.05 2.00
N GLN A 175 -17.12 16.00 0.71
CA GLN A 175 -16.15 15.72 -0.35
C GLN A 175 -15.06 16.80 -0.43
N ARG A 176 -15.44 18.07 -0.34
CA ARG A 176 -14.50 19.19 -0.36
C ARG A 176 -13.56 19.15 0.85
N LEU A 177 -14.09 18.88 2.05
CA LEU A 177 -13.27 18.72 3.26
C LEU A 177 -12.30 17.54 3.16
N PHE A 178 -12.73 16.43 2.58
CA PHE A 178 -11.87 15.27 2.36
C PHE A 178 -10.70 15.59 1.41
N LEU A 179 -10.96 16.32 0.32
CA LEU A 179 -9.89 16.78 -0.57
C LEU A 179 -8.95 17.76 0.11
N GLN A 180 -9.49 18.68 0.92
CA GLN A 180 -8.67 19.63 1.69
C GLN A 180 -7.73 18.87 2.64
N ASP A 181 -8.24 17.87 3.37
CA ASP A 181 -7.46 17.04 4.26
C ASP A 181 -6.33 16.28 3.52
N GLN A 182 -6.58 15.85 2.27
CA GLN A 182 -5.55 15.22 1.43
C GLN A 182 -4.51 16.22 0.88
N VAL A 183 -4.87 17.48 0.69
CA VAL A 183 -3.95 18.54 0.29
C VAL A 183 -3.06 18.96 1.47
N ASP A 184 -3.65 19.08 2.65
CA ASP A 184 -2.95 19.51 3.85
C ASP A 184 -2.02 18.41 4.40
N MET A 185 -2.38 17.14 4.22
CA MET A 185 -1.68 15.98 4.77
C MET A 185 -1.34 14.96 3.68
N SER A 186 -0.06 14.83 3.39
CA SER A 186 0.46 13.79 2.49
C SER A 186 0.47 12.42 3.16
N THR A 187 0.17 11.38 2.38
CA THR A 187 0.21 9.99 2.85
C THR A 187 1.50 9.32 2.42
N VAL A 188 2.21 8.71 3.37
CA VAL A 188 3.45 7.96 3.12
C VAL A 188 3.27 6.50 3.51
N TYR A 189 3.50 5.62 2.55
CA TYR A 189 3.54 4.17 2.76
C TYR A 189 4.99 3.75 2.98
N VAL A 190 5.32 3.37 4.20
CA VAL A 190 6.66 2.91 4.59
C VAL A 190 6.65 1.40 4.68
N SER A 191 7.47 0.73 3.87
CA SER A 191 7.70 -0.71 3.93
C SER A 191 9.13 -0.97 4.41
N ILE A 192 9.28 -1.74 5.47
CA ILE A 192 10.57 -2.09 6.05
C ILE A 192 10.74 -3.59 5.95
N ALA A 193 11.83 -4.04 5.34
CA ALA A 193 12.17 -5.45 5.22
C ALA A 193 13.52 -5.74 5.88
N ALA A 194 13.67 -6.94 6.45
CA ALA A 194 14.95 -7.40 6.94
C ALA A 194 15.93 -7.59 5.77
N ASP A 195 17.19 -7.26 5.99
CA ASP A 195 18.26 -7.54 5.04
C ASP A 195 18.42 -9.05 4.86
N PRO A 196 18.22 -9.59 3.65
CA PRO A 196 18.42 -11.01 3.38
C PRO A 196 19.88 -11.44 3.58
N ALA A 197 20.85 -10.53 3.49
CA ALA A 197 22.25 -10.82 3.74
C ALA A 197 22.57 -10.99 5.23
N ALA A 198 21.75 -10.43 6.14
CA ALA A 198 21.95 -10.57 7.59
C ALA A 198 21.57 -11.96 8.13
N THR A 199 20.93 -12.81 7.32
CA THR A 199 20.55 -14.17 7.73
C THR A 199 21.60 -15.24 7.42
N ILE A 200 22.69 -14.86 6.74
CA ILE A 200 23.84 -15.74 6.55
C ILE A 200 24.94 -15.30 7.53
N ASP A 201 24.69 -15.47 8.83
CA ASP A 201 25.79 -15.68 9.75
C ASP A 201 26.50 -16.95 9.28
N PRO A 202 27.74 -16.89 8.76
CA PRO A 202 28.47 -18.14 8.50
C PRO A 202 28.49 -18.89 9.83
N PRO A 203 28.06 -20.17 9.87
CA PRO A 203 28.01 -20.89 11.12
C PRO A 203 29.39 -20.78 11.77
N ASN A 204 29.48 -20.03 12.86
CA ASN A 204 30.70 -19.92 13.63
C ASN A 204 31.10 -21.35 13.99
N PHE A 205 32.39 -21.68 13.94
CA PHE A 205 32.90 -23.03 14.27
C PHE A 205 32.26 -23.57 15.56
N LEU A 206 32.05 -22.72 16.55
CA LEU A 206 31.38 -23.06 17.82
C LEU A 206 29.90 -23.42 17.63
N GLN A 207 29.19 -22.73 16.73
CA GLN A 207 27.79 -23.00 16.39
C GLN A 207 27.66 -24.33 15.63
N GLY A 208 28.60 -24.62 14.71
CA GLY A 208 28.70 -25.90 14.04
C GLY A 208 28.96 -27.08 15.01
N ILE A 209 29.75 -26.87 16.08
CA ILE A 209 29.92 -27.87 17.16
C ILE A 209 28.60 -28.06 17.92
N GLN A 210 27.90 -26.97 18.24
CA GLN A 210 26.65 -27.01 18.99
C GLN A 210 25.52 -27.68 18.20
N ASP A 211 25.43 -27.39 16.91
CA ASP A 211 24.48 -28.05 15.99
C ASP A 211 24.82 -29.50 15.77
N GLY A 212 26.09 -29.83 15.61
CA GLY A 212 26.58 -31.23 15.55
C GLY A 212 26.26 -32.01 16.84
N TRP A 213 26.40 -31.36 18.00
CA TRP A 213 26.05 -31.95 19.30
C TRP A 213 24.55 -32.20 19.44
N ASN A 214 23.72 -31.25 19.04
CA ASN A 214 22.28 -31.35 19.04
C ASN A 214 21.79 -32.46 18.05
N ALA A 215 22.40 -32.52 16.87
CA ALA A 215 22.13 -33.59 15.89
C ALA A 215 22.45 -34.95 16.44
N LEU A 216 23.57 -35.09 17.17
CA LEU A 216 23.96 -36.32 17.83
C LEU A 216 22.93 -36.76 18.89
N ILE A 217 22.54 -35.82 19.77
CA ILE A 217 21.50 -36.06 20.81
C ILE A 217 20.18 -36.48 20.16
N ASN A 218 19.74 -35.79 19.12
CA ASN A 218 18.51 -36.12 18.41
C ASN A 218 18.57 -37.51 17.73
N THR A 219 19.71 -37.87 17.19
CA THR A 219 19.93 -39.20 16.60
C THR A 219 19.84 -40.30 17.65
N PHE A 220 20.45 -40.13 18.82
CA PHE A 220 20.33 -41.06 19.94
C PHE A 220 18.90 -41.15 20.50
N ALA A 221 18.23 -40.00 20.66
CA ALA A 221 16.83 -39.98 21.08
C ALA A 221 15.92 -40.69 20.08
N GLY A 222 16.15 -40.51 18.78
CA GLY A 222 15.46 -41.25 17.72
C GLY A 222 15.71 -42.77 17.77
N ALA A 223 16.95 -43.17 18.01
CA ALA A 223 17.31 -44.60 18.14
C ALA A 223 16.62 -45.27 19.37
N ILE A 224 16.57 -44.57 20.50
CA ILE A 224 15.86 -45.05 21.71
C ILE A 224 14.36 -45.17 21.44
N THR A 225 13.76 -44.19 20.78
CA THR A 225 12.33 -44.19 20.41
C THR A 225 12.02 -45.36 19.47
N PHE A 226 12.90 -45.60 18.47
CA PHE A 226 12.78 -46.74 17.54
C PHE A 226 12.89 -48.09 18.27
N ALA A 227 13.85 -48.22 19.20
CA ALA A 227 13.98 -49.43 20.03
C ALA A 227 12.71 -49.64 20.87
N GLY A 228 12.12 -48.58 21.47
CA GLY A 228 10.86 -48.66 22.19
C GLY A 228 9.69 -49.15 21.32
N PHE A 229 9.64 -48.71 20.07
CA PHE A 229 8.60 -49.16 19.14
C PHE A 229 8.73 -50.67 18.79
N LEU A 230 9.94 -51.27 18.82
CA LEU A 230 10.14 -52.67 18.56
C LEU A 230 9.72 -53.60 19.74
N VAL A 231 9.69 -53.10 20.97
CA VAL A 231 9.36 -53.89 22.17
C VAL A 231 8.04 -54.66 22.03
N PRO A 232 6.91 -54.07 21.65
CA PRO A 232 5.64 -54.79 21.52
C PRO A 232 5.70 -55.92 20.46
N PHE A 233 6.49 -55.73 19.41
CA PHE A 233 6.66 -56.78 18.39
C PHE A 233 7.45 -57.96 18.92
N PHE A 234 8.49 -57.75 19.74
CA PHE A 234 9.25 -58.83 20.37
C PHE A 234 8.38 -59.58 21.38
N VAL A 235 7.56 -58.89 22.17
CA VAL A 235 6.59 -59.51 23.10
C VAL A 235 5.59 -60.40 22.33
N ALA A 236 5.02 -59.89 21.24
CA ALA A 236 4.11 -60.68 20.41
C ALA A 236 4.78 -61.90 19.82
N LEU A 237 6.03 -61.80 19.36
CA LEU A 237 6.81 -62.92 18.79
C LEU A 237 7.10 -63.99 19.86
N ILE A 238 7.48 -63.59 21.08
CA ILE A 238 7.69 -64.51 22.21
C ILE A 238 6.39 -65.27 22.53
N VAL A 239 5.25 -64.58 22.59
CA VAL A 239 3.96 -65.23 22.83
C VAL A 239 3.64 -66.29 21.75
N ILE A 240 3.86 -65.94 20.49
CA ILE A 240 3.64 -66.89 19.37
C ILE A 240 4.53 -68.10 19.49
N VAL A 241 5.82 -67.92 19.82
CA VAL A 241 6.78 -69.05 20.00
C VAL A 241 6.34 -69.95 21.15
N ILE A 242 5.88 -69.34 22.29
CA ILE A 242 5.37 -70.13 23.43
C ILE A 242 4.14 -70.96 23.03
N VAL A 243 3.19 -70.34 22.32
CA VAL A 243 1.98 -71.03 21.85
C VAL A 243 2.34 -72.25 20.93
N ILE A 244 3.24 -71.98 19.98
CA ILE A 244 3.72 -73.08 19.08
C ILE A 244 4.40 -74.17 19.87
N ALA A 245 5.22 -73.82 20.88
CA ALA A 245 5.92 -74.84 21.73
C ALA A 245 4.93 -75.68 22.55
N VAL A 246 3.91 -75.04 23.12
CA VAL A 246 2.82 -75.72 23.88
C VAL A 246 2.03 -76.65 22.97
N ILE A 247 1.66 -76.21 21.78
CA ILE A 247 0.94 -77.06 20.80
C ILE A 247 1.80 -78.27 20.40
N ARG A 248 3.08 -78.01 20.09
CA ARG A 248 4.01 -79.13 19.73
C ARG A 248 4.22 -80.15 20.89
N ALA A 249 4.32 -79.68 22.14
CA ALA A 249 4.42 -80.52 23.31
C ALA A 249 3.12 -81.32 23.54
N GLY A 250 1.96 -80.72 23.33
CA GLY A 250 0.65 -81.40 23.40
C GLY A 250 0.51 -82.53 22.36
N VAL A 251 0.88 -82.19 21.11
CA VAL A 251 0.85 -83.22 20.00
C VAL A 251 1.83 -84.39 20.28
N ARG A 252 3.00 -84.11 20.82
CA ARG A 252 3.97 -85.15 21.18
C ARG A 252 3.44 -86.07 22.28
N ARG A 253 2.74 -85.56 23.30
CA ARG A 253 2.13 -86.38 24.36
C ARG A 253 0.97 -87.26 23.89
N VAL A 254 0.16 -86.75 22.93
CA VAL A 254 -0.92 -87.54 22.32
C VAL A 254 -0.36 -88.69 21.46
N ARG A 255 0.78 -88.45 20.76
CA ARG A 255 1.41 -89.45 19.91
C ARG A 255 2.13 -90.59 20.66
N GLN A 256 2.44 -90.38 21.96
CA GLN A 256 3.04 -91.36 22.85
C GLN A 256 2.00 -92.22 23.57
N ARG A 257 0.72 -91.86 23.47
CA ARG A 257 -0.39 -92.62 24.14
C ARG A 257 -1.19 -93.55 23.20
N ASN A 258 -0.86 -93.49 21.90
CA ASN A 258 -1.34 -94.46 20.91
C ASN A 258 -0.13 -95.30 20.41
#